data_73e631c67cf2765c4e00e5f2f1c10770
#
_entry.id   73e631c67cf2765c4e00e5f2f1c10770
#
_cell.length_a   1.000
_cell.length_b   1.000
_cell.length_c   1.000
_cell.angle_alpha   90.00
_cell.angle_beta   90.00
_cell.angle_gamma   90.00
#
_symmetry.space_group_name_H-M   'P 1'
#
loop_
_entity.id
_entity.type
_entity.pdbx_description
1 polymer ?
#
loop_
_entity_poly.entity_id
_entity_poly.type
_entity_poly.pdbx_seq_one_letter_code
_entity_poly.pdbx_strand_id
1 'polypeptide(L)'
;MRVLAGLLGSILLAGLALACAARTGSARQDVNGVVLVADDVATAKNAGDLVPTTLGVPPGFGATPRAVRLPTGFSISLVAAGLSAPRFLLIDPANNLLVADMGSGRVYRFTAADLPAARPPAPLLSGLDAPSSLAFRDGWLYVGETTAISRFTYDPASGTVGPREVVVPELPRGGHSTRTVVFGSDGAMYVSVGSSCNICDERDERRAAVARYNPDGSGYQLFATGLRNAVGLAVQPGTGLLWATVNERDNQGNEIPPDLVTIVRQGNNFGWPGCQPPYAVPQQPGQDCSAVTPPTVGIQAHSAPLGLAFSTGQAFPSDYAGDLFVAQHGSWNRTPPAEPKLVRIHFDAGVPVQVQDFAIGWQDQTGARWGRPVGVVVAPDGGLIVSDDQAGWLYKISR
;
A
#
# COMPACT_ATOMS: atom_id res chain seq x y z
N MET A 1 -21.68 90.70 15.48
CA MET A 1 -20.71 90.21 16.54
C MET A 1 -20.65 88.71 16.50
N ARG A 2 -19.42 88.20 16.25
CA ARG A 2 -18.92 86.77 16.44
C ARG A 2 -19.65 85.64 15.68
N VAL A 3 -19.12 85.27 14.61
CA VAL A 3 -18.43 84.10 14.04
C VAL A 3 -18.33 82.89 14.99
N LEU A 4 -18.88 81.75 14.56
CA LEU A 4 -18.23 80.45 14.82
C LEU A 4 -18.55 79.51 13.66
N ALA A 5 -17.47 79.01 13.09
CA ALA A 5 -17.43 78.04 12.04
C ALA A 5 -17.74 76.60 12.60
N GLY A 6 -18.49 75.85 11.84
CA GLY A 6 -18.72 74.39 12.11
C GLY A 6 -18.26 73.55 10.95
N LEU A 7 -17.25 72.73 11.20
CA LEU A 7 -16.64 71.87 10.23
C LEU A 7 -17.63 70.77 9.77
N LEU A 8 -17.73 70.60 8.46
CA LEU A 8 -18.30 69.44 7.81
C LEU A 8 -17.28 68.29 7.87
N GLY A 9 -17.57 67.28 8.69
CA GLY A 9 -16.82 66.02 8.70
C GLY A 9 -17.34 65.08 7.64
N SER A 10 -16.55 64.83 6.63
CA SER A 10 -16.80 63.81 5.61
C SER A 10 -16.57 62.41 6.21
N ILE A 11 -17.61 61.61 6.34
CA ILE A 11 -17.51 60.21 6.72
C ILE A 11 -17.14 59.42 5.46
N LEU A 12 -15.88 58.98 5.37
CA LEU A 12 -15.44 57.97 4.42
C LEU A 12 -15.98 56.60 4.93
N LEU A 13 -16.94 56.05 4.22
CA LEU A 13 -17.24 54.62 4.34
C LEU A 13 -16.12 53.80 3.68
N ALA A 14 -15.20 53.29 4.48
CA ALA A 14 -14.27 52.24 4.03
C ALA A 14 -15.04 50.92 3.95
N GLY A 15 -15.40 50.55 2.74
CA GLY A 15 -15.92 49.22 2.47
C GLY A 15 -14.83 48.17 2.73
N LEU A 16 -14.99 47.40 3.81
CA LEU A 16 -14.21 46.17 4.02
C LEU A 16 -14.68 45.14 2.98
N ALA A 17 -13.95 45.00 1.89
CA ALA A 17 -14.02 43.85 1.05
C ALA A 17 -13.37 42.68 1.84
N LEU A 18 -14.20 41.81 2.42
CA LEU A 18 -13.73 40.50 2.88
C LEU A 18 -13.31 39.68 1.63
N ALA A 19 -12.05 39.74 1.31
CA ALA A 19 -11.46 38.77 0.42
C ALA A 19 -11.46 37.42 1.15
N CYS A 20 -12.34 36.51 0.76
CA CYS A 20 -12.19 35.10 1.04
C CYS A 20 -10.92 34.63 0.36
N ALA A 21 -9.78 34.76 1.03
CA ALA A 21 -8.57 34.07 0.66
C ALA A 21 -8.83 32.58 0.93
N ALA A 22 -9.02 31.82 -0.14
CA ALA A 22 -8.94 30.37 -0.07
C ALA A 22 -7.58 30.03 0.55
N ARG A 23 -7.61 29.52 1.77
CA ARG A 23 -6.42 28.97 2.43
C ARG A 23 -6.06 27.68 1.71
N THR A 24 -5.25 27.76 0.69
CA THR A 24 -4.40 26.65 0.26
C THR A 24 -3.30 26.49 1.30
N GLY A 25 -3.60 25.77 2.35
CA GLY A 25 -2.68 25.48 3.43
C GLY A 25 -2.46 24.00 3.53
N SER A 26 -1.35 23.51 2.99
CA SER A 26 -0.80 22.22 3.38
C SER A 26 -0.61 22.22 4.90
N ALA A 27 -1.45 21.50 5.63
CA ALA A 27 -1.30 21.35 7.05
C ALA A 27 -0.12 20.42 7.33
N ARG A 28 1.05 21.00 7.62
CA ARG A 28 2.13 20.27 8.30
C ARG A 28 1.74 20.16 9.76
N GLN A 29 1.54 18.94 10.25
CA GLN A 29 1.48 18.68 11.67
C GLN A 29 2.59 17.71 12.10
N ASP A 30 3.04 17.91 13.31
CA ASP A 30 4.23 17.34 13.94
C ASP A 30 4.23 15.79 14.02
N VAL A 31 5.38 15.17 14.11
CA VAL A 31 5.70 13.73 13.99
C VAL A 31 4.87 12.81 14.90
N ASN A 32 4.08 13.36 15.79
CA ASN A 32 3.11 12.66 16.65
C ASN A 32 1.65 12.79 16.18
N GLY A 33 1.39 13.40 15.01
CA GLY A 33 0.03 13.64 14.52
C GLY A 33 -0.04 14.20 13.10
N VAL A 34 0.89 13.86 12.20
CA VAL A 34 0.88 14.37 10.83
C VAL A 34 -0.13 13.63 9.99
N VAL A 35 -1.07 14.37 9.45
CA VAL A 35 -1.90 13.94 8.33
C VAL A 35 -1.42 14.72 7.10
N LEU A 36 -0.67 14.10 6.21
CA LEU A 36 -0.59 14.54 4.84
C LEU A 36 -1.93 14.21 4.20
N VAL A 37 -2.89 15.12 4.30
CA VAL A 37 -4.08 15.02 3.47
C VAL A 37 -3.69 15.59 2.13
N ALA A 38 -3.66 14.74 1.21
CA ALA A 38 -3.45 15.10 -0.17
C ALA A 38 -4.72 15.72 -0.79
N ASP A 39 -5.16 16.87 -0.34
CA ASP A 39 -5.90 17.78 -1.21
C ASP A 39 -5.04 18.15 -2.44
N ASP A 40 -3.73 18.01 -2.31
CA ASP A 40 -2.76 18.07 -3.41
C ASP A 40 -2.45 16.71 -4.06
N VAL A 41 -2.99 15.61 -3.59
CA VAL A 41 -2.78 14.26 -4.18
C VAL A 41 -3.61 14.04 -5.45
N ALA A 42 -4.63 14.85 -5.70
CA ALA A 42 -5.23 14.94 -7.04
C ALA A 42 -4.20 15.39 -8.09
N THR A 43 -3.10 15.96 -7.64
CA THR A 43 -1.92 16.30 -8.42
C THR A 43 -0.69 15.86 -7.65
N ALA A 44 -0.48 14.54 -7.50
CA ALA A 44 0.86 14.05 -7.21
C ALA A 44 1.77 14.64 -8.30
N LYS A 45 2.38 15.77 -7.99
CA LYS A 45 3.34 16.41 -8.90
C LYS A 45 4.40 15.37 -9.14
N ASN A 46 4.54 15.00 -10.40
CA ASN A 46 5.43 13.97 -10.87
C ASN A 46 6.77 14.02 -10.15
N ALA A 47 7.28 12.87 -9.71
CA ALA A 47 8.66 12.73 -9.25
C ALA A 47 9.58 13.00 -10.46
N GLY A 48 9.95 14.27 -10.66
CA GLY A 48 10.60 14.68 -11.89
C GLY A 48 9.69 14.50 -13.12
N ASP A 49 10.19 14.79 -14.31
CA ASP A 49 9.46 14.55 -15.53
C ASP A 49 9.39 13.04 -15.82
N LEU A 50 8.20 12.46 -15.64
CA LEU A 50 7.96 11.07 -16.03
C LEU A 50 8.03 10.98 -17.56
N VAL A 51 8.98 10.21 -18.04
CA VAL A 51 9.20 10.01 -19.48
C VAL A 51 8.65 8.66 -19.94
N PRO A 52 8.13 8.59 -21.17
CA PRO A 52 7.73 7.31 -21.76
C PRO A 52 8.90 6.35 -21.81
N THR A 53 8.73 5.19 -21.20
CA THR A 53 9.72 4.10 -21.11
C THR A 53 9.08 2.85 -21.65
N THR A 54 9.71 2.22 -22.64
CA THR A 54 9.21 0.97 -23.20
C THR A 54 9.49 -0.17 -22.24
N LEU A 55 8.47 -0.97 -21.93
CA LEU A 55 8.63 -2.21 -21.18
C LEU A 55 9.54 -3.16 -21.96
N GLY A 56 10.69 -3.47 -21.37
CA GLY A 56 11.60 -4.48 -21.90
C GLY A 56 10.97 -5.87 -21.81
N VAL A 57 10.78 -6.53 -22.95
CA VAL A 57 10.23 -7.88 -23.02
C VAL A 57 11.31 -8.83 -23.51
N PRO A 58 11.82 -9.73 -22.63
CA PRO A 58 12.82 -10.71 -23.05
C PRO A 58 12.31 -11.67 -24.12
N PRO A 59 13.18 -12.26 -24.93
CA PRO A 59 12.80 -13.28 -25.91
C PRO A 59 12.02 -14.44 -25.27
N GLY A 60 11.00 -14.93 -25.96
CA GLY A 60 10.20 -16.09 -25.53
C GLY A 60 8.99 -15.75 -24.66
N PHE A 61 8.84 -14.51 -24.18
CA PHE A 61 7.67 -14.12 -23.35
C PHE A 61 6.37 -13.98 -24.16
N GLY A 62 6.44 -13.72 -25.46
CA GLY A 62 5.24 -13.54 -26.31
C GLY A 62 4.39 -12.32 -25.95
N ALA A 63 4.88 -11.46 -25.06
CA ALA A 63 4.18 -10.25 -24.65
C ALA A 63 4.45 -9.11 -25.65
N THR A 64 3.43 -8.29 -25.90
CA THR A 64 3.59 -7.06 -26.68
C THR A 64 4.25 -5.98 -25.83
N PRO A 65 5.27 -5.28 -26.34
CA PRO A 65 5.85 -4.14 -25.64
C PRO A 65 4.78 -3.08 -25.29
N ARG A 66 4.84 -2.56 -24.08
CA ARG A 66 3.95 -1.53 -23.55
C ARG A 66 4.76 -0.31 -23.13
N ALA A 67 4.15 0.85 -23.16
CA ALA A 67 4.76 2.07 -22.63
C ALA A 67 4.30 2.28 -21.18
N VAL A 68 5.28 2.46 -20.31
CA VAL A 68 5.11 2.90 -18.92
C VAL A 68 5.84 4.24 -18.80
N ARG A 69 5.42 5.11 -17.93
CA ARG A 69 6.14 6.37 -17.68
C ARG A 69 6.84 6.26 -16.35
N LEU A 70 8.13 6.53 -16.34
CA LEU A 70 9.05 6.49 -15.19
C LEU A 70 9.85 7.79 -15.11
N PRO A 71 10.45 8.12 -13.95
CA PRO A 71 11.42 9.21 -13.88
C PRO A 71 12.60 8.97 -14.84
N THR A 72 13.20 10.05 -15.34
CA THR A 72 14.34 9.96 -16.26
C THR A 72 15.46 9.10 -15.71
N GLY A 73 15.98 8.19 -16.53
CA GLY A 73 17.09 7.28 -16.17
C GLY A 73 16.63 5.96 -15.55
N PHE A 74 15.33 5.77 -15.29
CA PHE A 74 14.80 4.48 -14.89
C PHE A 74 14.37 3.64 -16.09
N SER A 75 14.43 2.32 -15.91
CA SER A 75 14.00 1.32 -16.86
C SER A 75 13.02 0.33 -16.22
N ILE A 76 12.21 -0.33 -17.04
CA ILE A 76 11.31 -1.40 -16.61
C ILE A 76 11.43 -2.58 -17.56
N SER A 77 11.50 -3.78 -17.01
CA SER A 77 11.56 -5.02 -17.79
C SER A 77 10.66 -6.09 -17.19
N LEU A 78 10.16 -6.97 -18.04
CA LEU A 78 9.44 -8.16 -17.64
C LEU A 78 10.44 -9.22 -17.17
N VAL A 79 10.26 -9.73 -15.95
CA VAL A 79 11.16 -10.73 -15.37
C VAL A 79 10.50 -12.09 -15.15
N ALA A 80 9.18 -12.15 -15.02
CA ALA A 80 8.45 -13.41 -15.04
C ALA A 80 7.05 -13.22 -15.62
N ALA A 81 6.49 -14.29 -16.20
CA ALA A 81 5.14 -14.34 -16.75
C ALA A 81 4.49 -15.70 -16.53
N GLY A 82 3.21 -15.82 -16.86
CA GLY A 82 2.45 -17.08 -16.79
C GLY A 82 1.99 -17.44 -15.37
N LEU A 83 2.01 -16.47 -14.45
CA LEU A 83 1.37 -16.59 -13.15
C LEU A 83 -0.15 -16.37 -13.27
N SER A 84 -0.93 -16.88 -12.32
CA SER A 84 -2.39 -16.81 -12.39
C SER A 84 -2.96 -15.51 -11.79
N ALA A 85 -2.56 -15.19 -10.57
CA ALA A 85 -2.85 -13.92 -9.91
C ALA A 85 -1.79 -13.69 -8.83
N PRO A 86 -0.56 -13.29 -9.22
CA PRO A 86 0.52 -13.08 -8.27
C PRO A 86 0.20 -11.91 -7.34
N ARG A 87 0.36 -12.16 -6.04
CA ARG A 87 0.11 -11.16 -5.00
C ARG A 87 1.43 -10.68 -4.41
N PHE A 88 1.66 -10.88 -3.13
CA PHE A 88 2.86 -10.36 -2.49
C PHE A 88 4.08 -11.23 -2.75
N LEU A 89 5.20 -10.57 -2.66
CA LEU A 89 6.53 -11.04 -2.99
C LEU A 89 7.40 -11.08 -1.74
N LEU A 90 8.37 -11.96 -1.71
CA LEU A 90 9.38 -12.03 -0.67
C LEU A 90 10.74 -12.34 -1.29
N ILE A 91 11.76 -11.60 -0.88
CA ILE A 91 13.16 -12.02 -1.13
C ILE A 91 13.61 -12.83 0.09
N ASP A 92 14.00 -14.07 -0.12
CA ASP A 92 14.46 -14.94 0.94
C ASP A 92 15.95 -14.66 1.30
N PRO A 93 16.48 -15.22 2.41
CA PRO A 93 17.86 -15.00 2.82
C PRO A 93 18.94 -15.47 1.83
N ALA A 94 18.59 -16.33 0.86
CA ALA A 94 19.46 -16.75 -0.23
C ALA A 94 19.28 -15.92 -1.51
N ASN A 95 18.56 -14.78 -1.42
CA ASN A 95 18.24 -13.88 -2.52
C ASN A 95 17.35 -14.49 -3.62
N ASN A 96 16.56 -15.51 -3.30
CA ASN A 96 15.55 -16.00 -4.22
C ASN A 96 14.27 -15.17 -4.08
N LEU A 97 13.55 -15.03 -5.19
CA LEU A 97 12.26 -14.38 -5.23
C LEU A 97 11.15 -15.42 -5.00
N LEU A 98 10.40 -15.27 -3.92
CA LEU A 98 9.19 -16.05 -3.65
C LEU A 98 7.96 -15.24 -4.03
N VAL A 99 6.98 -15.91 -4.63
CA VAL A 99 5.75 -15.30 -5.15
C VAL A 99 4.54 -16.07 -4.63
N ALA A 100 3.67 -15.41 -3.89
CA ALA A 100 2.35 -15.93 -3.56
C ALA A 100 1.44 -15.77 -4.80
N ASP A 101 1.07 -16.87 -5.42
CA ASP A 101 0.16 -16.87 -6.56
C ASP A 101 -1.24 -17.32 -6.12
N MET A 102 -2.04 -16.33 -5.77
CA MET A 102 -3.36 -16.50 -5.19
C MET A 102 -4.30 -17.27 -6.12
N GLY A 103 -4.24 -17.00 -7.42
CA GLY A 103 -5.13 -17.60 -8.41
C GLY A 103 -4.88 -19.09 -8.62
N SER A 104 -3.64 -19.55 -8.45
CA SER A 104 -3.29 -20.97 -8.58
C SER A 104 -3.24 -21.73 -7.25
N GLY A 105 -3.34 -21.05 -6.10
CA GLY A 105 -3.17 -21.66 -4.77
C GLY A 105 -1.74 -22.17 -4.53
N ARG A 106 -0.73 -21.44 -5.01
CA ARG A 106 0.67 -21.87 -5.02
C ARG A 106 1.61 -20.78 -4.53
N VAL A 107 2.78 -21.22 -4.10
CA VAL A 107 3.96 -20.35 -3.92
C VAL A 107 5.04 -20.82 -4.89
N TYR A 108 5.58 -19.90 -5.66
CA TYR A 108 6.70 -20.14 -6.56
C TYR A 108 7.99 -19.58 -5.97
N ARG A 109 9.12 -20.25 -6.23
CA ARG A 109 10.46 -19.79 -5.91
C ARG A 109 11.25 -19.66 -7.20
N PHE A 110 11.72 -18.46 -7.46
CA PHE A 110 12.61 -18.15 -8.57
C PHE A 110 14.02 -17.91 -8.02
N THR A 111 14.98 -18.68 -8.50
CA THR A 111 16.41 -18.39 -8.28
C THR A 111 16.89 -17.38 -9.29
N ALA A 112 18.11 -16.84 -9.12
CA ALA A 112 18.70 -15.96 -10.11
C ALA A 112 18.88 -16.63 -11.49
N ALA A 113 19.06 -17.96 -11.52
CA ALA A 113 19.18 -18.74 -12.73
C ALA A 113 17.83 -18.94 -13.46
N ASP A 114 16.70 -18.82 -12.77
CA ASP A 114 15.38 -18.95 -13.36
C ASP A 114 14.90 -17.66 -14.04
N LEU A 115 15.50 -16.52 -13.74
CA LEU A 115 15.08 -15.22 -14.25
C LEU A 115 15.95 -14.71 -15.41
N PRO A 116 15.33 -14.14 -16.45
CA PRO A 116 13.90 -13.94 -16.69
C PRO A 116 13.19 -15.22 -17.13
N ALA A 117 11.94 -15.43 -16.66
CA ALA A 117 11.16 -16.66 -16.83
C ALA A 117 9.83 -16.42 -17.58
N ALA A 118 9.70 -16.89 -18.81
CA ALA A 118 8.45 -16.82 -19.57
C ALA A 118 7.32 -17.68 -18.98
N ARG A 119 7.67 -18.62 -18.10
CA ARG A 119 6.75 -19.46 -17.32
C ARG A 119 7.34 -19.68 -15.92
N PRO A 120 6.48 -19.81 -14.90
CA PRO A 120 6.99 -20.11 -13.56
C PRO A 120 7.65 -21.51 -13.51
N PRO A 121 8.64 -21.70 -12.62
CA PRO A 121 9.22 -23.01 -12.34
C PRO A 121 8.21 -23.94 -11.68
N ALA A 122 8.66 -25.13 -11.26
CA ALA A 122 7.84 -25.97 -10.40
C ALA A 122 7.47 -25.23 -9.10
N PRO A 123 6.22 -25.36 -8.62
CA PRO A 123 5.81 -24.66 -7.41
C PRO A 123 6.57 -25.19 -6.19
N LEU A 124 6.98 -24.25 -5.32
CA LEU A 124 7.55 -24.56 -4.01
C LEU A 124 6.49 -25.17 -3.07
N LEU A 125 5.29 -24.57 -3.09
CA LEU A 125 4.13 -25.01 -2.31
C LEU A 125 2.88 -25.06 -3.21
N SER A 126 1.96 -25.97 -2.91
CA SER A 126 0.69 -26.14 -3.64
C SER A 126 -0.45 -26.49 -2.68
N GLY A 127 -1.70 -26.35 -3.14
CA GLY A 127 -2.89 -26.71 -2.36
C GLY A 127 -3.19 -25.73 -1.23
N LEU A 128 -2.78 -24.46 -1.39
CA LEU A 128 -3.00 -23.38 -0.42
C LEU A 128 -4.35 -22.70 -0.68
N ASP A 129 -4.99 -22.19 0.37
CA ASP A 129 -6.27 -21.47 0.29
C ASP A 129 -6.04 -19.99 -0.09
N ALA A 130 -5.87 -19.73 -1.39
CA ALA A 130 -5.66 -18.40 -1.95
C ALA A 130 -4.53 -17.63 -1.23
N PRO A 131 -3.27 -18.09 -1.31
CA PRO A 131 -2.14 -17.46 -0.63
C PRO A 131 -1.94 -16.05 -1.12
N SER A 132 -1.86 -15.09 -0.21
CA SER A 132 -1.77 -13.67 -0.54
C SER A 132 -0.49 -13.00 -0.06
N SER A 133 0.15 -13.49 0.99
CA SER A 133 1.37 -12.93 1.53
C SER A 133 2.36 -13.98 2.01
N LEU A 134 3.62 -13.58 2.12
CA LEU A 134 4.74 -14.41 2.54
C LEU A 134 5.59 -13.63 3.55
N ALA A 135 6.10 -14.34 4.56
CA ALA A 135 7.12 -13.83 5.46
C ALA A 135 8.11 -14.94 5.80
N PHE A 136 9.37 -14.58 6.07
CA PHE A 136 10.39 -15.54 6.51
C PHE A 136 10.93 -15.13 7.88
N ARG A 137 11.05 -16.11 8.77
CA ARG A 137 11.66 -15.91 10.08
C ARG A 137 12.20 -17.23 10.64
N ASP A 138 13.46 -17.18 11.11
CA ASP A 138 14.09 -18.26 11.89
C ASP A 138 13.94 -19.65 11.26
N GLY A 139 14.16 -19.75 9.92
CA GLY A 139 14.04 -21.01 9.18
C GLY A 139 12.61 -21.43 8.82
N TRP A 140 11.62 -20.53 9.05
CA TRP A 140 10.24 -20.78 8.71
C TRP A 140 9.75 -19.82 7.61
N LEU A 141 9.10 -20.38 6.59
CA LEU A 141 8.31 -19.64 5.61
C LEU A 141 6.85 -19.61 6.08
N TYR A 142 6.34 -18.42 6.32
CA TYR A 142 4.94 -18.18 6.67
C TYR A 142 4.15 -17.76 5.44
N VAL A 143 2.92 -18.25 5.34
CA VAL A 143 2.00 -17.97 4.24
C VAL A 143 0.68 -17.44 4.82
N GLY A 144 0.26 -16.26 4.39
CA GLY A 144 -1.07 -15.72 4.65
C GLY A 144 -2.06 -16.31 3.65
N GLU A 145 -2.96 -17.15 4.15
CA GLU A 145 -4.05 -17.79 3.40
C GLU A 145 -5.39 -17.19 3.84
N THR A 146 -6.44 -17.31 3.03
CA THR A 146 -7.75 -16.73 3.35
C THR A 146 -8.25 -17.13 4.75
N THR A 147 -8.04 -18.36 5.15
CA THR A 147 -8.57 -18.89 6.41
C THR A 147 -7.55 -19.24 7.46
N ALA A 148 -6.27 -18.98 7.18
CA ALA A 148 -5.22 -19.36 8.12
C ALA A 148 -3.93 -18.57 7.87
N ILE A 149 -3.07 -18.53 8.89
CA ILE A 149 -1.64 -18.37 8.67
C ILE A 149 -1.01 -19.75 8.86
N SER A 150 -0.34 -20.22 7.82
CA SER A 150 0.43 -21.47 7.84
C SER A 150 1.92 -21.19 7.81
N ARG A 151 2.72 -22.09 8.35
CA ARG A 151 4.18 -22.05 8.21
C ARG A 151 4.74 -23.39 7.79
N PHE A 152 5.92 -23.33 7.21
CA PHE A 152 6.67 -24.49 6.72
C PHE A 152 8.12 -24.31 7.12
N THR A 153 8.80 -25.33 7.62
CA THR A 153 10.28 -25.24 7.68
C THR A 153 10.79 -25.02 6.26
N TYR A 154 11.76 -24.14 6.11
CA TYR A 154 12.25 -23.74 4.79
C TYR A 154 13.74 -23.51 4.82
N ASP A 155 14.44 -24.22 3.95
CA ASP A 155 15.85 -23.99 3.65
C ASP A 155 15.98 -23.14 2.37
N PRO A 156 16.32 -21.86 2.49
CA PRO A 156 16.46 -20.99 1.32
C PRO A 156 17.53 -21.43 0.30
N ALA A 157 18.57 -22.12 0.76
CA ALA A 157 19.68 -22.54 -0.12
C ALA A 157 19.23 -23.67 -1.05
N SER A 158 18.61 -24.71 -0.51
CA SER A 158 18.15 -25.86 -1.29
C SER A 158 16.74 -25.69 -1.86
N GLY A 159 15.91 -24.84 -1.27
CA GLY A 159 14.47 -24.75 -1.55
C GLY A 159 13.66 -25.90 -0.93
N THR A 160 14.23 -26.62 0.03
CA THR A 160 13.53 -27.69 0.72
C THR A 160 12.50 -27.12 1.69
N VAL A 161 11.27 -27.63 1.63
CA VAL A 161 10.17 -27.28 2.55
C VAL A 161 9.70 -28.49 3.33
N GLY A 162 9.40 -28.30 4.60
CA GLY A 162 8.81 -29.30 5.47
C GLY A 162 7.28 -29.36 5.38
N PRO A 163 6.63 -30.12 6.26
CA PRO A 163 5.19 -30.22 6.31
C PRO A 163 4.53 -28.89 6.71
N ARG A 164 3.26 -28.74 6.31
CA ARG A 164 2.43 -27.59 6.69
C ARG A 164 2.08 -27.64 8.18
N GLU A 165 2.30 -26.54 8.87
CA GLU A 165 1.79 -26.25 10.20
C GLU A 165 0.85 -25.06 10.15
N VAL A 166 -0.39 -25.18 10.60
CA VAL A 166 -1.32 -24.07 10.75
C VAL A 166 -1.10 -23.43 12.11
N VAL A 167 -0.61 -22.17 12.12
CA VAL A 167 -0.32 -21.46 13.38
C VAL A 167 -1.43 -20.50 13.81
N VAL A 168 -2.16 -19.91 12.85
CA VAL A 168 -3.38 -19.15 13.15
C VAL A 168 -4.51 -19.76 12.34
N PRO A 169 -5.35 -20.59 12.95
CA PRO A 169 -6.49 -21.21 12.26
C PRO A 169 -7.72 -20.31 12.22
N GLU A 170 -8.70 -20.71 11.44
CA GLU A 170 -10.07 -20.19 11.46
C GLU A 170 -10.17 -18.67 11.31
N LEU A 171 -9.31 -18.07 10.45
CA LEU A 171 -9.49 -16.69 10.05
C LEU A 171 -10.81 -16.57 9.26
N PRO A 172 -11.58 -15.48 9.49
CA PRO A 172 -12.95 -15.37 9.00
C PRO A 172 -13.03 -15.32 7.47
N ARG A 173 -13.90 -16.11 6.87
CA ARG A 173 -14.20 -16.13 5.42
C ARG A 173 -15.19 -15.03 5.03
N GLY A 174 -15.22 -14.73 3.74
CA GLY A 174 -16.11 -13.72 3.13
C GLY A 174 -15.58 -12.31 3.25
N GLY A 175 -16.15 -11.37 2.49
CA GLY A 175 -15.64 -10.01 2.38
C GLY A 175 -14.23 -9.95 1.81
N HIS A 176 -13.35 -9.15 2.42
CA HIS A 176 -11.95 -9.08 2.01
C HIS A 176 -11.21 -10.37 2.39
N SER A 177 -10.62 -11.02 1.39
CA SER A 177 -10.06 -12.37 1.52
C SER A 177 -8.54 -12.43 1.70
N THR A 178 -7.83 -11.33 1.47
CA THR A 178 -6.37 -11.28 1.65
C THR A 178 -6.00 -11.29 3.13
N ARG A 179 -4.91 -11.97 3.47
CA ARG A 179 -4.28 -11.96 4.79
C ARG A 179 -2.82 -11.64 4.62
N THR A 180 -2.36 -10.61 5.30
CA THR A 180 -0.96 -10.23 5.24
C THR A 180 -0.29 -10.52 6.56
N VAL A 181 0.85 -11.21 6.50
CA VAL A 181 1.68 -11.54 7.64
C VAL A 181 3.04 -10.89 7.50
N VAL A 182 3.49 -10.19 8.55
CA VAL A 182 4.86 -9.66 8.66
C VAL A 182 5.37 -9.84 10.08
N PHE A 183 6.68 -9.76 10.26
CA PHE A 183 7.31 -9.78 11.58
C PHE A 183 7.82 -8.39 11.95
N GLY A 184 7.44 -7.90 13.12
CA GLY A 184 7.94 -6.67 13.69
C GLY A 184 9.38 -6.79 14.18
N SER A 185 10.00 -5.65 14.46
CA SER A 185 11.33 -5.57 15.09
C SER A 185 11.34 -6.16 16.51
N ASP A 186 10.18 -6.23 17.15
CA ASP A 186 9.95 -6.91 18.45
C ASP A 186 9.87 -8.44 18.32
N GLY A 187 9.98 -8.97 17.11
CA GLY A 187 9.88 -10.38 16.80
C GLY A 187 8.47 -10.96 16.77
N ALA A 188 7.45 -10.16 17.04
CA ALA A 188 6.06 -10.59 16.95
C ALA A 188 5.58 -10.70 15.51
N MET A 189 4.60 -11.57 15.30
CA MET A 189 3.89 -11.73 14.04
C MET A 189 2.67 -10.81 14.00
N TYR A 190 2.58 -9.98 12.97
CA TYR A 190 1.44 -9.09 12.73
C TYR A 190 0.63 -9.61 11.54
N VAL A 191 -0.68 -9.71 11.73
CA VAL A 191 -1.61 -10.25 10.73
C VAL A 191 -2.73 -9.26 10.50
N SER A 192 -2.97 -8.87 9.25
CA SER A 192 -4.11 -8.05 8.87
C SER A 192 -5.26 -8.86 8.32
N VAL A 193 -6.47 -8.48 8.70
CA VAL A 193 -7.73 -9.07 8.22
C VAL A 193 -8.70 -7.94 7.87
N GLY A 194 -9.10 -7.85 6.62
CA GLY A 194 -10.05 -6.83 6.15
C GLY A 194 -11.50 -7.11 6.57
N SER A 195 -12.36 -6.11 6.41
CA SER A 195 -13.77 -6.16 6.76
C SER A 195 -14.57 -7.20 5.95
N SER A 196 -15.73 -7.59 6.46
CA SER A 196 -16.66 -8.48 5.77
C SER A 196 -17.53 -7.75 4.74
N CYS A 197 -17.64 -6.45 4.86
CA CYS A 197 -18.52 -5.60 4.05
C CYS A 197 -17.92 -4.21 3.78
N ASN A 198 -18.65 -3.38 3.06
CA ASN A 198 -18.23 -1.99 2.82
C ASN A 198 -18.31 -1.14 4.09
N ILE A 199 -19.46 -1.15 4.78
CA ILE A 199 -19.70 -0.43 6.04
C ILE A 199 -20.66 -1.28 6.86
N CYS A 200 -20.18 -1.90 7.93
CA CYS A 200 -20.97 -2.65 8.89
C CYS A 200 -20.21 -2.90 10.18
N ASP A 201 -20.93 -3.26 11.24
CA ASP A 201 -20.31 -3.77 12.45
C ASP A 201 -19.88 -5.21 12.24
N GLU A 202 -18.63 -5.49 12.58
CA GLU A 202 -18.07 -6.81 12.47
C GLU A 202 -18.42 -7.70 13.66
N ARG A 203 -18.68 -8.99 13.40
CA ARG A 203 -18.91 -9.97 14.46
C ARG A 203 -17.63 -10.60 14.99
N ASP A 204 -16.60 -10.64 14.17
CA ASP A 204 -15.27 -11.16 14.50
C ASP A 204 -14.33 -9.96 14.67
N GLU A 205 -13.82 -9.76 15.88
CA GLU A 205 -12.97 -8.62 16.23
C GLU A 205 -11.65 -8.58 15.45
N ARG A 206 -11.24 -9.70 14.86
CA ARG A 206 -10.04 -9.77 14.01
C ARG A 206 -10.23 -9.05 12.68
N ARG A 207 -11.48 -8.74 12.27
CA ARG A 207 -11.78 -8.03 11.03
C ARG A 207 -11.58 -6.52 11.15
N ALA A 208 -11.31 -5.90 10.01
CA ALA A 208 -10.96 -4.48 9.90
C ALA A 208 -9.87 -4.08 10.91
N ALA A 209 -8.88 -4.98 11.08
CA ALA A 209 -7.93 -4.92 12.16
C ALA A 209 -6.54 -5.46 11.76
N VAL A 210 -5.56 -5.12 12.57
CA VAL A 210 -4.27 -5.81 12.65
C VAL A 210 -4.19 -6.49 14.01
N ALA A 211 -3.93 -7.79 14.00
CA ALA A 211 -3.70 -8.58 15.20
C ALA A 211 -2.20 -8.89 15.36
N ARG A 212 -1.77 -9.05 16.60
CA ARG A 212 -0.41 -9.44 17.00
C ARG A 212 -0.44 -10.83 17.61
N TYR A 213 0.56 -11.65 17.25
CA TYR A 213 0.75 -13.02 17.75
C TYR A 213 2.23 -13.27 18.04
N ASN A 214 2.52 -14.30 18.80
CA ASN A 214 3.84 -14.93 18.80
C ASN A 214 4.08 -15.67 17.47
N PRO A 215 5.33 -15.97 17.09
CA PRO A 215 5.61 -16.67 15.83
C PRO A 215 4.95 -18.06 15.69
N ASP A 216 4.61 -18.69 16.81
CA ASP A 216 3.90 -19.98 16.86
C ASP A 216 2.36 -19.83 16.78
N GLY A 217 1.85 -18.62 16.63
CA GLY A 217 0.43 -18.31 16.57
C GLY A 217 -0.25 -18.15 17.92
N SER A 218 0.45 -18.37 19.03
CA SER A 218 -0.06 -18.09 20.37
C SER A 218 -0.06 -16.60 20.71
N GLY A 219 -0.60 -16.22 21.86
CA GLY A 219 -0.48 -14.85 22.39
C GLY A 219 -1.25 -13.82 21.58
N TYR A 220 -2.41 -14.17 21.02
CA TYR A 220 -3.29 -13.25 20.30
C TYR A 220 -3.54 -11.95 21.07
N GLN A 221 -3.38 -10.83 20.39
CA GLN A 221 -3.74 -9.49 20.85
C GLN A 221 -4.32 -8.70 19.69
N LEU A 222 -5.44 -8.05 19.91
CA LEU A 222 -5.95 -7.05 18.98
C LEU A 222 -5.01 -5.83 19.04
N PHE A 223 -4.25 -5.59 17.96
CA PHE A 223 -3.20 -4.57 17.96
C PHE A 223 -3.72 -3.21 17.54
N ALA A 224 -4.50 -3.15 16.45
CA ALA A 224 -5.15 -1.93 15.96
C ALA A 224 -6.44 -2.27 15.24
N THR A 225 -7.40 -1.35 15.29
CA THR A 225 -8.77 -1.51 14.76
C THR A 225 -9.16 -0.38 13.82
N GLY A 226 -10.35 -0.48 13.21
CA GLY A 226 -10.89 0.58 12.36
C GLY A 226 -10.16 0.73 11.03
N LEU A 227 -9.39 -0.26 10.62
CA LEU A 227 -8.67 -0.37 9.35
C LEU A 227 -9.52 -1.17 8.36
N ARG A 228 -10.47 -0.53 7.67
CA ARG A 228 -11.45 -1.26 6.82
C ARG A 228 -10.84 -2.44 6.05
N ASN A 229 -9.80 -2.21 5.30
CA ASN A 229 -9.08 -3.27 4.59
C ASN A 229 -7.58 -2.95 4.53
N ALA A 230 -6.87 -3.25 5.60
CA ALA A 230 -5.41 -3.17 5.62
C ALA A 230 -4.84 -4.32 4.79
N VAL A 231 -4.36 -4.01 3.58
CA VAL A 231 -3.90 -5.05 2.62
C VAL A 231 -2.38 -5.24 2.70
N GLY A 232 -1.60 -4.17 2.56
CA GLY A 232 -0.16 -4.23 2.69
C GLY A 232 0.29 -3.92 4.11
N LEU A 233 1.28 -4.66 4.61
CA LEU A 233 2.02 -4.37 5.82
C LEU A 233 3.52 -4.35 5.53
N ALA A 234 4.24 -3.39 6.10
CA ALA A 234 5.71 -3.35 6.04
C ALA A 234 6.28 -2.76 7.32
N VAL A 235 7.45 -3.23 7.72
CA VAL A 235 8.21 -2.65 8.83
C VAL A 235 9.24 -1.69 8.29
N GLN A 236 9.22 -0.45 8.76
CA GLN A 236 10.16 0.58 8.32
C GLN A 236 11.56 0.28 8.87
N PRO A 237 12.57 0.16 7.99
CA PRO A 237 13.95 -0.05 8.43
C PRO A 237 14.43 1.07 9.34
N GLY A 238 15.23 0.73 10.34
CA GLY A 238 15.84 1.67 11.29
C GLY A 238 14.92 2.14 12.41
N THR A 239 13.60 2.31 12.15
CA THR A 239 12.63 2.74 13.18
C THR A 239 11.84 1.58 13.78
N GLY A 240 11.66 0.49 13.02
CA GLY A 240 10.81 -0.64 13.41
C GLY A 240 9.30 -0.34 13.39
N LEU A 241 8.88 0.82 12.89
CA LEU A 241 7.46 1.18 12.80
C LEU A 241 6.74 0.29 11.80
N LEU A 242 5.57 -0.22 12.19
CA LEU A 242 4.68 -0.97 11.32
C LEU A 242 3.85 0.01 10.47
N TRP A 243 3.90 -0.14 9.16
CA TRP A 243 3.11 0.61 8.20
C TRP A 243 2.08 -0.29 7.53
N ALA A 244 0.92 0.30 7.21
CA ALA A 244 -0.16 -0.37 6.48
C ALA A 244 -0.66 0.49 5.32
N THR A 245 -1.03 -0.17 4.23
CA THR A 245 -1.94 0.39 3.21
C THR A 245 -3.35 -0.02 3.54
N VAL A 246 -4.32 0.90 3.43
CA VAL A 246 -5.72 0.65 3.77
C VAL A 246 -6.63 1.10 2.63
N ASN A 247 -7.42 0.16 2.11
CA ASN A 247 -8.50 0.49 1.19
C ASN A 247 -9.73 0.90 1.98
N GLU A 248 -10.12 2.15 1.84
CA GLU A 248 -11.27 2.72 2.52
C GLU A 248 -12.59 2.39 1.83
N ARG A 249 -13.69 2.90 2.39
CA ARG A 249 -15.07 2.59 1.99
C ARG A 249 -15.42 3.07 0.59
N ASP A 250 -16.21 2.28 -0.10
CA ASP A 250 -16.67 2.53 -1.46
C ASP A 250 -17.95 3.36 -1.51
N ASN A 251 -18.20 3.98 -2.67
CA ASN A 251 -19.48 4.65 -2.99
C ASN A 251 -19.85 5.84 -2.09
N GLN A 252 -18.84 6.55 -1.57
CA GLN A 252 -19.05 7.79 -0.79
C GLN A 252 -18.80 9.07 -1.61
N GLY A 253 -18.49 8.92 -2.89
CA GLY A 253 -18.09 9.98 -3.81
C GLY A 253 -16.76 9.68 -4.48
N ASN A 254 -16.40 10.45 -5.49
CA ASN A 254 -15.15 10.18 -6.25
C ASN A 254 -13.89 10.53 -5.45
N GLU A 255 -13.96 11.54 -4.59
CA GLU A 255 -12.79 12.10 -3.90
C GLU A 255 -12.73 11.72 -2.41
N ILE A 256 -13.73 11.00 -1.90
CA ILE A 256 -13.85 10.66 -0.47
C ILE A 256 -14.31 9.22 -0.24
N PRO A 257 -13.86 8.63 0.87
CA PRO A 257 -12.68 9.05 1.63
C PRO A 257 -11.38 8.74 0.88
N PRO A 258 -10.26 9.37 1.22
CA PRO A 258 -8.95 8.94 0.73
C PRO A 258 -8.67 7.51 1.19
N ASP A 259 -7.94 6.74 0.39
CA ASP A 259 -7.27 5.55 0.86
C ASP A 259 -6.06 5.94 1.73
N LEU A 260 -5.56 5.03 2.57
CA LEU A 260 -4.55 5.39 3.57
C LEU A 260 -3.25 4.62 3.40
N VAL A 261 -2.15 5.30 3.75
CA VAL A 261 -0.85 4.68 4.06
C VAL A 261 -0.45 5.20 5.45
N THR A 262 -0.46 4.33 6.45
CA THR A 262 -0.39 4.82 7.83
C THR A 262 0.50 3.96 8.73
N ILE A 263 1.07 4.61 9.76
CA ILE A 263 1.75 3.93 10.84
C ILE A 263 0.71 3.31 11.77
N VAL A 264 0.89 2.04 12.08
CA VAL A 264 0.01 1.28 12.97
C VAL A 264 0.71 1.03 14.29
N ARG A 265 0.10 1.47 15.38
CA ARG A 265 0.62 1.26 16.75
C ARG A 265 -0.42 0.54 17.59
N GLN A 266 0.03 -0.09 18.65
CA GLN A 266 -0.87 -0.75 19.60
C GLN A 266 -1.90 0.24 20.16
N GLY A 267 -3.17 -0.17 20.14
CA GLY A 267 -4.30 0.64 20.62
C GLY A 267 -4.81 1.67 19.62
N ASN A 268 -4.23 1.81 18.42
CA ASN A 268 -4.79 2.69 17.40
C ASN A 268 -6.17 2.22 16.97
N ASN A 269 -7.08 3.19 16.77
CA ASN A 269 -8.38 2.99 16.13
C ASN A 269 -8.53 4.03 15.02
N PHE A 270 -8.62 3.56 13.76
CA PHE A 270 -8.72 4.43 12.59
C PHE A 270 -10.16 4.76 12.18
N GLY A 271 -11.14 4.35 12.98
CA GLY A 271 -12.51 4.86 12.94
C GLY A 271 -13.52 4.07 12.11
N TRP A 272 -13.11 3.19 11.20
CA TRP A 272 -14.09 2.38 10.48
C TRP A 272 -14.86 1.44 11.46
N PRO A 273 -16.19 1.25 11.33
CA PRO A 273 -17.10 1.80 10.33
C PRO A 273 -17.69 3.17 10.68
N GLY A 274 -17.65 3.59 11.93
CA GLY A 274 -18.39 4.72 12.47
C GLY A 274 -17.85 6.10 12.10
N CYS A 275 -16.55 6.22 11.86
CA CYS A 275 -15.89 7.47 11.55
C CYS A 275 -15.14 7.39 10.22
N GLN A 276 -15.18 8.46 9.44
CA GLN A 276 -14.54 8.51 8.12
C GLN A 276 -13.22 9.29 8.18
N PRO A 277 -12.11 8.71 7.69
CA PRO A 277 -10.86 9.45 7.58
C PRO A 277 -10.93 10.55 6.50
N PRO A 278 -10.00 11.51 6.49
CA PRO A 278 -8.88 11.60 7.43
C PRO A 278 -9.24 12.37 8.71
N TYR A 279 -10.35 13.09 8.72
CA TYR A 279 -10.73 14.02 9.78
C TYR A 279 -11.69 13.42 10.82
N ALA A 280 -11.80 12.10 10.85
CA ALA A 280 -12.69 11.40 11.77
C ALA A 280 -14.15 11.91 11.70
N VAL A 281 -14.69 12.09 10.49
CA VAL A 281 -16.04 12.58 10.27
C VAL A 281 -17.06 11.53 10.72
N PRO A 282 -17.96 11.83 11.67
CA PRO A 282 -19.02 10.92 12.09
C PRO A 282 -19.91 10.49 10.92
N GLN A 283 -20.20 9.18 10.82
CA GLN A 283 -21.05 8.63 9.76
C GLN A 283 -22.53 8.52 10.20
N GLN A 284 -22.80 8.69 11.51
CA GLN A 284 -24.14 8.69 12.08
C GLN A 284 -24.27 9.82 13.11
N PRO A 285 -25.47 10.38 13.29
CA PRO A 285 -25.71 11.36 14.34
C PRO A 285 -25.36 10.81 15.73
N GLY A 286 -24.57 11.56 16.49
CA GLY A 286 -24.15 11.17 17.84
C GLY A 286 -22.95 10.22 17.91
N GLN A 287 -22.37 9.83 16.77
CA GLN A 287 -21.14 9.04 16.75
C GLN A 287 -19.97 9.85 17.33
N ASP A 288 -19.32 9.31 18.35
CA ASP A 288 -18.10 9.90 18.91
C ASP A 288 -16.89 9.44 18.11
N CYS A 289 -16.19 10.39 17.51
CA CYS A 289 -14.95 10.17 16.75
C CYS A 289 -13.72 10.84 17.41
N SER A 290 -13.84 11.31 18.64
CA SER A 290 -12.77 12.04 19.33
C SER A 290 -11.52 11.21 19.61
N ALA A 291 -11.68 9.89 19.77
CA ALA A 291 -10.60 8.94 20.03
C ALA A 291 -10.02 8.29 18.76
N VAL A 292 -10.46 8.71 17.57
CA VAL A 292 -9.96 8.15 16.31
C VAL A 292 -8.53 8.62 16.07
N THR A 293 -7.66 7.68 15.78
CA THR A 293 -6.27 7.95 15.39
C THR A 293 -6.26 8.51 13.97
N PRO A 294 -5.71 9.71 13.74
CA PRO A 294 -5.56 10.24 12.38
C PRO A 294 -4.56 9.39 11.59
N PRO A 295 -4.81 9.15 10.29
CA PRO A 295 -3.86 8.45 9.44
C PRO A 295 -2.62 9.29 9.18
N THR A 296 -1.48 8.63 8.86
CA THR A 296 -0.23 9.32 8.56
C THR A 296 -0.25 9.98 7.18
N VAL A 297 -0.76 9.27 6.17
CA VAL A 297 -0.85 9.74 4.78
C VAL A 297 -2.20 9.35 4.20
N GLY A 298 -2.95 10.32 3.68
CA GLY A 298 -4.07 10.09 2.79
C GLY A 298 -3.58 10.09 1.35
N ILE A 299 -4.06 9.15 0.55
CA ILE A 299 -3.76 9.07 -0.89
C ILE A 299 -5.05 9.12 -1.70
N GLN A 300 -4.95 9.17 -3.02
CA GLN A 300 -6.10 9.29 -3.90
C GLN A 300 -7.21 8.30 -3.53
N ALA A 301 -8.43 8.81 -3.35
CA ALA A 301 -9.60 8.01 -3.03
C ALA A 301 -9.81 6.89 -4.05
N HIS A 302 -10.13 5.70 -3.55
CA HIS A 302 -10.42 4.51 -4.35
C HIS A 302 -9.27 4.03 -5.24
N SER A 303 -8.03 4.42 -4.92
CA SER A 303 -6.84 3.97 -5.67
C SER A 303 -6.45 2.53 -5.38
N ALA A 304 -7.02 1.96 -4.33
CA ALA A 304 -6.76 0.60 -3.83
C ALA A 304 -5.26 0.33 -3.60
N PRO A 305 -4.61 0.98 -2.61
CA PRO A 305 -3.22 0.70 -2.29
C PRO A 305 -3.07 -0.70 -1.71
N LEU A 306 -2.10 -1.45 -2.21
CA LEU A 306 -1.86 -2.83 -1.85
C LEU A 306 -0.46 -3.03 -1.26
N GLY A 307 0.50 -3.56 -2.02
CA GLY A 307 1.86 -3.79 -1.55
C GLY A 307 2.65 -2.50 -1.34
N LEU A 308 3.57 -2.54 -0.38
CA LEU A 308 4.45 -1.42 -0.06
C LEU A 308 5.84 -1.94 0.31
N ALA A 309 6.88 -1.17 -0.04
CA ALA A 309 8.26 -1.48 0.27
C ALA A 309 9.10 -0.22 0.48
N PHE A 310 9.92 -0.21 1.53
CA PHE A 310 10.89 0.86 1.76
C PHE A 310 12.14 0.66 0.91
N SER A 311 12.57 1.71 0.22
CA SER A 311 13.81 1.71 -0.56
C SER A 311 15.03 1.56 0.34
N THR A 312 15.99 0.75 -0.09
CA THR A 312 17.30 0.63 0.57
C THR A 312 18.31 1.71 0.11
N GLY A 313 17.98 2.43 -0.97
CA GLY A 313 18.86 3.43 -1.57
C GLY A 313 20.10 2.86 -2.31
N GLN A 314 20.17 1.54 -2.53
CA GLN A 314 21.36 0.92 -3.13
C GLN A 314 21.45 1.11 -4.66
N ALA A 315 20.32 0.98 -5.37
CA ALA A 315 20.27 1.07 -6.84
C ALA A 315 19.67 2.39 -7.34
N PHE A 316 18.98 3.11 -6.50
CA PHE A 316 18.32 4.35 -6.86
C PHE A 316 19.13 5.57 -6.39
N PRO A 317 18.87 6.77 -6.91
CA PRO A 317 19.52 7.99 -6.41
C PRO A 317 19.39 8.11 -4.88
N SER A 318 20.36 8.78 -4.26
CA SER A 318 20.43 8.90 -2.79
C SER A 318 19.18 9.55 -2.17
N ASP A 319 18.48 10.40 -2.90
CA ASP A 319 17.21 11.03 -2.48
C ASP A 319 16.02 10.06 -2.45
N TYR A 320 16.21 8.82 -2.91
CA TYR A 320 15.22 7.74 -2.78
C TYR A 320 15.46 6.85 -1.54
N ALA A 321 16.57 7.03 -0.85
CA ALA A 321 16.90 6.19 0.29
C ALA A 321 15.91 6.39 1.45
N GLY A 322 15.29 5.29 1.90
CA GLY A 322 14.29 5.31 2.96
C GLY A 322 12.89 5.70 2.53
N ASP A 323 12.67 6.04 1.26
CA ASP A 323 11.34 6.32 0.74
C ASP A 323 10.49 5.06 0.62
N LEU A 324 9.17 5.24 0.65
CA LEU A 324 8.21 4.16 0.58
C LEU A 324 7.55 4.11 -0.79
N PHE A 325 7.65 2.97 -1.47
CA PHE A 325 6.93 2.70 -2.70
C PHE A 325 5.64 1.94 -2.40
N VAL A 326 4.54 2.35 -3.03
CA VAL A 326 3.22 1.76 -2.85
C VAL A 326 2.61 1.43 -4.20
N ALA A 327 2.15 0.18 -4.37
CA ALA A 327 1.38 -0.22 -5.53
C ALA A 327 -0.10 0.16 -5.33
N GLN A 328 -0.65 0.89 -6.28
CA GLN A 328 -2.07 1.22 -6.38
C GLN A 328 -2.71 0.40 -7.49
N HIS A 329 -3.73 -0.36 -7.13
CA HIS A 329 -4.39 -1.31 -8.03
C HIS A 329 -5.41 -0.65 -8.98
N GLY A 330 -5.77 0.61 -8.69
CA GLY A 330 -6.74 1.39 -9.44
C GLY A 330 -8.20 1.11 -9.07
N SER A 331 -9.07 2.08 -9.34
CA SER A 331 -10.46 2.10 -8.89
C SER A 331 -11.41 1.31 -9.79
N TRP A 332 -12.55 0.90 -9.22
CA TRP A 332 -13.72 0.40 -9.95
C TRP A 332 -14.95 1.30 -9.79
N ASN A 333 -14.97 2.15 -8.76
CA ASN A 333 -16.11 2.94 -8.30
C ASN A 333 -15.87 4.46 -8.35
N ARG A 334 -14.97 4.93 -9.23
CA ARG A 334 -14.59 6.33 -9.42
C ARG A 334 -14.71 6.74 -10.89
N THR A 335 -15.09 7.99 -11.14
CA THR A 335 -15.14 8.59 -12.48
C THR A 335 -14.45 9.97 -12.48
N PRO A 336 -13.39 10.19 -13.28
CA PRO A 336 -12.66 9.18 -14.04
C PRO A 336 -12.00 8.15 -13.13
N PRO A 337 -11.74 6.92 -13.61
CA PRO A 337 -11.12 5.88 -12.78
C PRO A 337 -9.70 6.26 -12.39
N ALA A 338 -9.34 5.98 -11.12
CA ALA A 338 -7.94 6.04 -10.71
C ALA A 338 -7.17 4.95 -11.45
N GLU A 339 -6.08 5.34 -12.12
CA GLU A 339 -5.24 4.39 -12.85
C GLU A 339 -4.41 3.51 -11.91
N PRO A 340 -4.13 2.27 -12.30
CA PRO A 340 -3.14 1.43 -11.63
C PRO A 340 -1.74 2.05 -11.79
N LYS A 341 -0.99 2.16 -10.68
CA LYS A 341 0.32 2.82 -10.68
C LYS A 341 1.17 2.44 -9.48
N LEU A 342 2.43 2.87 -9.48
CA LEU A 342 3.22 2.97 -8.27
C LEU A 342 3.38 4.44 -7.88
N VAL A 343 3.26 4.71 -6.59
CA VAL A 343 3.59 6.01 -6.02
C VAL A 343 4.81 5.88 -5.10
N ARG A 344 5.58 6.97 -4.99
CA ARG A 344 6.65 7.17 -4.04
C ARG A 344 6.16 8.11 -2.95
N ILE A 345 6.28 7.71 -1.71
CA ILE A 345 6.12 8.60 -0.55
C ILE A 345 7.53 8.99 -0.14
N HIS A 346 7.84 10.26 -0.33
CA HIS A 346 9.15 10.82 0.00
C HIS A 346 9.21 11.22 1.47
N PHE A 347 10.33 10.90 2.11
CA PHE A 347 10.59 11.21 3.52
C PHE A 347 11.70 12.24 3.65
N ASP A 348 11.47 13.27 4.47
CA ASP A 348 12.51 14.18 4.95
C ASP A 348 12.66 14.00 6.46
N ALA A 349 13.89 13.72 6.90
CA ALA A 349 14.20 13.46 8.31
C ALA A 349 13.26 12.42 8.98
N GLY A 350 12.83 11.40 8.22
CA GLY A 350 11.94 10.34 8.71
C GLY A 350 10.45 10.69 8.73
N VAL A 351 10.08 11.87 8.24
CA VAL A 351 8.69 12.34 8.13
C VAL A 351 8.26 12.28 6.66
N PRO A 352 7.10 11.68 6.33
CA PRO A 352 6.59 11.73 4.97
C PRO A 352 6.20 13.16 4.61
N VAL A 353 6.76 13.69 3.52
CA VAL A 353 6.57 15.09 3.11
C VAL A 353 5.88 15.24 1.76
N GLN A 354 5.88 14.18 0.94
CA GLN A 354 5.29 14.25 -0.39
C GLN A 354 4.87 12.86 -0.88
N VAL A 355 3.77 12.81 -1.64
CA VAL A 355 3.37 11.65 -2.44
C VAL A 355 3.57 12.00 -3.91
N GLN A 356 4.23 11.13 -4.66
CA GLN A 356 4.59 11.36 -6.06
C GLN A 356 4.24 10.14 -6.91
N ASP A 357 3.77 10.35 -8.14
CA ASP A 357 3.72 9.28 -9.12
C ASP A 357 5.14 8.81 -9.44
N PHE A 358 5.36 7.50 -9.43
CA PHE A 358 6.67 6.91 -9.74
C PHE A 358 6.65 6.09 -11.03
N ALA A 359 5.63 5.24 -11.19
CA ALA A 359 5.42 4.48 -12.43
C ALA A 359 3.94 4.47 -12.78
N ILE A 360 3.59 4.93 -13.97
CA ILE A 360 2.22 5.03 -14.48
C ILE A 360 2.12 4.46 -15.89
N GLY A 361 0.89 4.17 -16.36
CA GLY A 361 0.65 3.74 -17.73
C GLY A 361 0.14 2.31 -17.88
N TRP A 362 -0.30 1.65 -16.81
CA TRP A 362 -1.02 0.36 -16.88
C TRP A 362 -2.46 0.51 -17.36
N GLN A 363 -2.91 1.73 -17.60
CA GLN A 363 -4.21 2.08 -18.14
C GLN A 363 -4.03 3.05 -19.31
N ASP A 364 -4.78 2.85 -20.39
CA ASP A 364 -4.78 3.77 -21.52
C ASP A 364 -5.76 4.94 -21.35
N GLN A 365 -5.79 5.84 -22.33
CA GLN A 365 -6.65 7.03 -22.30
C GLN A 365 -8.16 6.69 -22.33
N THR A 366 -8.53 5.49 -22.74
CA THR A 366 -9.93 5.01 -22.73
C THR A 366 -10.36 4.45 -21.39
N GLY A 367 -9.41 4.29 -20.45
CA GLY A 367 -9.59 3.62 -19.17
C GLY A 367 -9.40 2.10 -19.23
N ALA A 368 -9.04 1.55 -20.37
CA ALA A 368 -8.74 0.13 -20.50
C ALA A 368 -7.39 -0.20 -19.86
N ARG A 369 -7.39 -1.21 -18.99
CA ARG A 369 -6.22 -1.65 -18.23
C ARG A 369 -5.60 -2.87 -18.86
N TRP A 370 -4.28 -2.84 -19.01
CA TRP A 370 -3.52 -3.99 -19.46
C TRP A 370 -2.73 -4.66 -18.31
N GLY A 371 -2.70 -4.03 -17.14
CA GLY A 371 -2.08 -4.56 -15.95
C GLY A 371 -2.55 -3.84 -14.69
N ARG A 372 -2.31 -4.46 -13.52
CA ARG A 372 -2.64 -3.94 -12.20
C ARG A 372 -1.56 -4.31 -11.19
N PRO A 373 -0.67 -3.39 -10.83
CA PRO A 373 0.36 -3.61 -9.80
C PRO A 373 -0.24 -3.99 -8.45
N VAL A 374 0.39 -4.96 -7.77
CA VAL A 374 -0.06 -5.50 -6.48
C VAL A 374 1.04 -5.48 -5.43
N GLY A 375 2.01 -6.39 -5.52
CA GLY A 375 3.13 -6.51 -4.60
C GLY A 375 4.32 -5.69 -5.05
N VAL A 376 5.05 -5.14 -4.10
CA VAL A 376 6.34 -4.46 -4.34
C VAL A 376 7.35 -5.03 -3.36
N VAL A 377 8.55 -5.37 -3.84
CA VAL A 377 9.67 -5.76 -3.00
C VAL A 377 10.96 -5.17 -3.56
N VAL A 378 11.91 -4.88 -2.68
CA VAL A 378 13.25 -4.46 -3.10
C VAL A 378 14.04 -5.70 -3.47
N ALA A 379 14.54 -5.74 -4.70
CA ALA A 379 15.42 -6.81 -5.20
C ALA A 379 16.81 -6.76 -4.53
N PRO A 380 17.58 -7.87 -4.56
CA PRO A 380 18.92 -7.90 -3.97
C PRO A 380 19.90 -6.85 -4.53
N ASP A 381 19.69 -6.40 -5.75
CA ASP A 381 20.47 -5.32 -6.39
C ASP A 381 19.92 -3.92 -6.10
N GLY A 382 18.88 -3.80 -5.27
CA GLY A 382 18.26 -2.54 -4.86
C GLY A 382 17.18 -2.00 -5.81
N GLY A 383 16.94 -2.63 -6.96
CA GLY A 383 15.79 -2.33 -7.82
C GLY A 383 14.46 -2.78 -7.19
N LEU A 384 13.34 -2.46 -7.82
CA LEU A 384 12.02 -2.93 -7.37
C LEU A 384 11.54 -4.08 -8.24
N ILE A 385 10.99 -5.13 -7.60
CA ILE A 385 10.19 -6.14 -8.29
C ILE A 385 8.74 -5.89 -7.94
N VAL A 386 7.88 -5.90 -8.97
CA VAL A 386 6.45 -5.58 -8.87
C VAL A 386 5.65 -6.72 -9.46
N SER A 387 4.67 -7.24 -8.74
CA SER A 387 3.71 -8.21 -9.26
C SER A 387 2.49 -7.52 -9.86
N ASP A 388 1.87 -8.18 -10.84
CA ASP A 388 0.68 -7.74 -11.56
C ASP A 388 -0.29 -8.92 -11.68
N ASP A 389 -1.41 -8.86 -10.97
CA ASP A 389 -2.37 -9.96 -10.89
C ASP A 389 -3.33 -10.02 -12.09
N GLN A 390 -3.45 -8.94 -12.85
CA GLN A 390 -4.25 -8.94 -14.09
C GLN A 390 -3.47 -9.52 -15.26
N ALA A 391 -2.20 -9.11 -15.42
CA ALA A 391 -1.36 -9.59 -16.50
C ALA A 391 -0.73 -10.97 -16.21
N GLY A 392 -0.65 -11.37 -14.94
CA GLY A 392 0.08 -12.56 -14.51
C GLY A 392 1.60 -12.41 -14.64
N TRP A 393 2.11 -11.20 -14.45
CA TRP A 393 3.48 -10.80 -14.72
C TRP A 393 4.22 -10.31 -13.47
N LEU A 394 5.55 -10.36 -13.55
CA LEU A 394 6.44 -9.66 -12.63
C LEU A 394 7.31 -8.71 -13.43
N TYR A 395 7.37 -7.46 -12.97
CA TYR A 395 8.24 -6.43 -13.54
C TYR A 395 9.45 -6.19 -12.64
N LYS A 396 10.57 -5.78 -13.22
CA LYS A 396 11.70 -5.20 -12.51
C LYS A 396 11.90 -3.76 -12.97
N ILE A 397 11.95 -2.84 -11.99
CA ILE A 397 12.29 -1.44 -12.21
C ILE A 397 13.70 -1.22 -11.68
N SER A 398 14.57 -0.70 -12.53
CA SER A 398 15.98 -0.44 -12.25
C SER A 398 16.38 0.94 -12.75
N ARG A 399 17.51 1.43 -12.32
CA ARG A 399 18.14 2.64 -12.85
C ARG A 399 19.35 2.30 -13.68
#